data_20620cbabcc1bf549796b63ad399e210
#
_entry.id   20620cbabcc1bf549796b63ad399e210
#
_cell.length_a   1.000
_cell.length_b   1.000
_cell.length_c   1.000
_cell.angle_alpha   90.00
_cell.angle_beta   90.00
_cell.angle_gamma   90.00
#
_symmetry.space_group_name_H-M   'P 1'
#
loop_
_entity.id
_entity.type
_entity.pdbx_description
1 polymer ?
#
loop_
_entity_poly.entity_id
_entity_poly.type
_entity_poly.pdbx_seq_one_letter_code
_entity_poly.pdbx_strand_id
1 'polypeptide(L)'
;KKGDVFVCEAGDTIPADGEIIEGLASIDESAITGESAPVIREAGGDKSSVTGGTKVLSDNIKVLVTQQPGESFLDKMIALVEGASRKKTPNEIALTILLAGFTLVFVIVCITLIPFADYTNIDHPGTTISIAAILSLFVCLIPTTIGGLLSAIGIAGMDRALRANVITKSGKAVETAGDIDTLLLDKTGTITIGNRKATKFHTAPGVDERSFVEACLLASLSDETPEGKSIVELGRESGMRMRNLNTTGARMIKFTAETKCSGVDLSDGTQIRKGAFDAIRRIVEKAGNTFPKEVEETIAAISGNGGTPLVVCVNQQVTGVIELQDIIKPGIQERFERLRKMGVKTVMVTGDNPLTAKYIAEKAGVDDFIAEAKPEDKMEYI
;
A
#
# COMPACT_ATOMS: atom_id res chain seq x y z
N LYS A 1 22.56 -7.83 -13.79
CA LYS A 1 23.65 -6.86 -13.48
C LYS A 1 23.37 -5.58 -14.23
N LYS A 2 23.92 -4.45 -13.77
CA LYS A 2 23.82 -3.19 -14.50
C LYS A 2 24.31 -3.36 -15.94
N GLY A 3 23.51 -2.95 -16.93
CA GLY A 3 23.76 -3.13 -18.35
C GLY A 3 23.18 -4.40 -18.97
N ASP A 4 22.66 -5.33 -18.17
CA ASP A 4 21.92 -6.47 -18.69
C ASP A 4 20.54 -6.03 -19.20
N VAL A 5 20.02 -6.75 -20.20
CA VAL A 5 18.68 -6.50 -20.75
C VAL A 5 17.80 -7.71 -20.46
N PHE A 6 16.59 -7.46 -19.99
CA PHE A 6 15.58 -8.48 -19.81
C PHE A 6 14.25 -8.11 -20.50
N VAL A 7 13.43 -9.10 -20.74
CA VAL A 7 12.10 -8.93 -21.33
C VAL A 7 11.07 -9.35 -20.27
N CYS A 8 10.03 -8.54 -20.11
CA CYS A 8 8.85 -8.88 -19.29
C CYS A 8 7.60 -8.81 -20.16
N GLU A 9 6.73 -9.79 -19.95
CA GLU A 9 5.42 -9.91 -20.59
C GLU A 9 4.30 -9.68 -19.56
N ALA A 10 3.08 -9.53 -20.07
CA ALA A 10 1.91 -9.37 -19.20
C ALA A 10 1.78 -10.53 -18.20
N GLY A 11 1.77 -10.21 -16.91
CA GLY A 11 1.74 -11.15 -15.80
C GLY A 11 3.06 -11.30 -15.06
N ASP A 12 4.19 -10.89 -15.67
CA ASP A 12 5.52 -10.97 -15.06
C ASP A 12 5.73 -9.89 -14.00
N THR A 13 6.59 -10.23 -13.04
CA THR A 13 7.14 -9.25 -12.09
C THR A 13 8.48 -8.74 -12.60
N ILE A 14 8.66 -7.44 -12.63
CA ILE A 14 9.91 -6.79 -13.05
C ILE A 14 11.01 -7.13 -12.05
N PRO A 15 12.12 -7.76 -12.51
CA PRO A 15 13.12 -8.31 -11.58
C PRO A 15 14.10 -7.28 -11.03
N ALA A 16 14.27 -6.13 -11.68
CA ALA A 16 15.24 -5.10 -11.29
C ALA A 16 14.83 -3.73 -11.79
N ASP A 17 15.36 -2.68 -11.15
CA ASP A 17 15.17 -1.30 -11.60
C ASP A 17 15.89 -1.08 -12.93
N GLY A 18 15.20 -0.42 -13.84
CA GLY A 18 15.73 -0.21 -15.17
C GLY A 18 15.01 0.85 -15.98
N GLU A 19 15.41 0.95 -17.21
CA GLU A 19 14.82 1.85 -18.20
C GLU A 19 14.30 1.04 -19.39
N ILE A 20 13.06 1.29 -19.79
CA ILE A 20 12.47 0.66 -20.97
C ILE A 20 13.20 1.18 -22.22
N ILE A 21 13.79 0.27 -22.97
CA ILE A 21 14.48 0.57 -24.22
C ILE A 21 13.63 0.25 -25.45
N GLU A 22 12.63 -0.63 -25.29
CA GLU A 22 11.71 -1.03 -26.35
C GLU A 22 10.38 -1.46 -25.76
N GLY A 23 9.27 -1.02 -26.33
CA GLY A 23 7.93 -1.39 -25.95
C GLY A 23 7.23 -0.34 -25.07
N LEU A 24 5.99 -0.66 -24.72
CA LEU A 24 5.09 0.15 -23.90
C LEU A 24 4.21 -0.83 -23.13
N ALA A 25 4.00 -0.61 -21.83
CA ALA A 25 3.19 -1.46 -21.00
C ALA A 25 2.42 -0.70 -19.92
N SER A 26 1.32 -1.30 -19.47
CA SER A 26 0.65 -0.91 -18.24
C SER A 26 1.27 -1.69 -17.08
N ILE A 27 1.75 -0.98 -16.07
CA ILE A 27 2.46 -1.55 -14.92
C ILE A 27 1.69 -1.23 -13.65
N ASP A 28 1.49 -2.26 -12.83
CA ASP A 28 0.97 -2.13 -11.48
C ASP A 28 2.14 -1.82 -10.53
N GLU A 29 2.20 -0.59 -10.06
CA GLU A 29 3.20 -0.11 -9.12
C GLU A 29 2.66 -0.03 -7.68
N SER A 30 1.48 -0.59 -7.42
CA SER A 30 0.79 -0.50 -6.12
C SER A 30 1.61 -1.04 -4.95
N ALA A 31 2.44 -2.07 -5.19
CA ALA A 31 3.35 -2.61 -4.18
C ALA A 31 4.41 -1.61 -3.71
N ILE A 32 4.70 -0.57 -4.49
CA ILE A 32 5.75 0.43 -4.24
C ILE A 32 5.15 1.78 -3.89
N THR A 33 4.23 2.27 -4.74
CA THR A 33 3.61 3.59 -4.59
C THR A 33 2.41 3.57 -3.65
N GLY A 34 1.80 2.41 -3.45
CA GLY A 34 0.53 2.25 -2.75
C GLY A 34 -0.69 2.66 -3.60
N GLU A 35 -0.51 3.08 -4.85
CA GLU A 35 -1.60 3.51 -5.71
C GLU A 35 -2.15 2.36 -6.55
N SER A 36 -3.48 2.17 -6.52
CA SER A 36 -4.13 1.06 -7.23
C SER A 36 -4.25 1.26 -8.74
N ALA A 37 -4.03 2.50 -9.23
CA ALA A 37 -4.14 2.78 -10.65
C ALA A 37 -2.88 2.34 -11.40
N PRO A 38 -3.00 1.48 -12.42
CA PRO A 38 -1.86 1.13 -13.24
C PRO A 38 -1.27 2.35 -13.95
N VAL A 39 0.05 2.39 -14.03
CA VAL A 39 0.81 3.46 -14.71
C VAL A 39 1.26 2.97 -16.08
N ILE A 40 1.14 3.82 -17.10
CA ILE A 40 1.66 3.51 -18.42
C ILE A 40 3.11 3.93 -18.49
N ARG A 41 3.97 2.97 -18.83
CA ARG A 41 5.40 3.15 -19.03
C ARG A 41 5.77 2.82 -20.47
N GLU A 42 6.64 3.63 -21.08
CA GLU A 42 7.03 3.53 -22.49
C GLU A 42 8.52 3.83 -22.70
N ALA A 43 9.07 3.31 -23.79
CA ALA A 43 10.47 3.58 -24.16
C ALA A 43 10.66 5.07 -24.49
N GLY A 44 11.67 5.68 -23.88
CA GLY A 44 12.06 7.07 -24.08
C GLY A 44 11.27 8.09 -23.27
N GLY A 45 11.95 9.16 -22.86
CA GLY A 45 11.38 10.26 -22.07
C GLY A 45 11.18 9.94 -20.60
N ASP A 46 10.35 10.75 -19.92
CA ASP A 46 10.16 10.73 -18.47
C ASP A 46 9.41 9.48 -17.95
N LYS A 47 8.84 8.68 -18.86
CA LYS A 47 8.04 7.49 -18.53
C LYS A 47 8.77 6.17 -18.78
N SER A 48 10.05 6.20 -19.09
CA SER A 48 10.83 5.01 -19.39
C SER A 48 11.31 4.23 -18.16
N SER A 49 11.33 4.84 -16.99
CA SER A 49 11.80 4.22 -15.76
C SER A 49 10.82 3.20 -15.21
N VAL A 50 11.32 2.03 -14.83
CA VAL A 50 10.56 0.96 -14.15
C VAL A 50 11.28 0.51 -12.88
N THR A 51 10.52 0.07 -11.91
CA THR A 51 11.02 -0.34 -10.59
C THR A 51 10.86 -1.84 -10.40
N GLY A 52 11.89 -2.50 -9.88
CA GLY A 52 11.85 -3.92 -9.52
C GLY A 52 10.77 -4.21 -8.48
N GLY A 53 10.11 -5.37 -8.62
CA GLY A 53 9.00 -5.77 -7.74
C GLY A 53 7.61 -5.31 -8.22
N THR A 54 7.52 -4.46 -9.25
CA THR A 54 6.26 -4.07 -9.90
C THR A 54 5.80 -5.12 -10.92
N LYS A 55 4.52 -5.12 -11.29
CA LYS A 55 3.94 -6.15 -12.14
C LYS A 55 3.47 -5.59 -13.49
N VAL A 56 3.87 -6.23 -14.57
CA VAL A 56 3.38 -5.91 -15.92
C VAL A 56 1.97 -6.43 -16.10
N LEU A 57 1.02 -5.57 -16.46
CA LEU A 57 -0.40 -5.93 -16.65
C LEU A 57 -0.78 -6.15 -18.12
N SER A 58 -0.13 -5.44 -19.04
CA SER A 58 -0.40 -5.56 -20.48
C SER A 58 0.89 -5.41 -21.29
N ASP A 59 0.89 -5.96 -22.50
CA ASP A 59 1.93 -5.86 -23.49
C ASP A 59 3.28 -6.48 -23.05
N ASN A 60 4.36 -6.13 -23.72
CA ASN A 60 5.72 -6.57 -23.39
C ASN A 60 6.69 -5.39 -23.45
N ILE A 61 7.71 -5.45 -22.62
CA ILE A 61 8.77 -4.43 -22.57
C ILE A 61 10.14 -5.08 -22.52
N LYS A 62 11.12 -4.42 -23.13
CA LYS A 62 12.54 -4.69 -22.92
C LYS A 62 13.13 -3.61 -22.02
N VAL A 63 13.77 -4.04 -20.96
CA VAL A 63 14.29 -3.17 -19.92
C VAL A 63 15.79 -3.36 -19.82
N LEU A 64 16.52 -2.24 -19.83
CA LEU A 64 17.94 -2.16 -19.53
C LEU A 64 18.11 -1.92 -18.04
N VAL A 65 18.82 -2.79 -17.34
CA VAL A 65 19.12 -2.63 -15.90
C VAL A 65 20.03 -1.43 -15.67
N THR A 66 19.57 -0.45 -14.90
CA THR A 66 20.32 0.79 -14.63
C THR A 66 21.02 0.80 -13.28
N GLN A 67 20.57 -0.03 -12.33
CA GLN A 67 21.09 -0.08 -10.96
C GLN A 67 21.95 -1.32 -10.72
N GLN A 68 22.88 -1.24 -9.77
CA GLN A 68 23.60 -2.42 -9.27
C GLN A 68 22.79 -3.11 -8.16
N PRO A 69 23.03 -4.41 -7.92
CA PRO A 69 22.48 -5.08 -6.74
C PRO A 69 22.88 -4.32 -5.46
N GLY A 70 21.90 -4.00 -4.60
CA GLY A 70 22.08 -3.18 -3.41
C GLY A 70 21.79 -1.68 -3.59
N GLU A 71 21.59 -1.23 -4.83
CA GLU A 71 21.28 0.17 -5.15
C GLU A 71 19.83 0.35 -5.67
N SER A 72 19.07 -0.73 -5.78
CA SER A 72 17.67 -0.66 -6.26
C SER A 72 16.81 0.18 -5.33
N PHE A 73 15.67 0.65 -5.84
CA PHE A 73 14.68 1.36 -5.02
C PHE A 73 14.25 0.52 -3.82
N LEU A 74 13.99 -0.78 -4.03
CA LEU A 74 13.67 -1.71 -2.95
C LEU A 74 14.80 -1.87 -1.94
N ASP A 75 16.06 -1.97 -2.39
CA ASP A 75 17.21 -2.04 -1.51
C ASP A 75 17.34 -0.78 -0.66
N LYS A 76 17.13 0.40 -1.25
CA LYS A 76 17.10 1.68 -0.52
C LYS A 76 15.96 1.73 0.49
N MET A 77 14.76 1.27 0.14
CA MET A 77 13.63 1.19 1.07
C MET A 77 13.90 0.22 2.21
N ILE A 78 14.49 -0.96 1.91
CA ILE A 78 14.91 -1.92 2.93
C ILE A 78 15.98 -1.30 3.84
N ALA A 79 16.99 -0.63 3.27
CA ALA A 79 18.02 0.06 4.03
C ALA A 79 17.48 1.19 4.91
N LEU A 80 16.48 1.94 4.43
CA LEU A 80 15.77 2.94 5.23
C LEU A 80 14.98 2.31 6.39
N VAL A 81 14.36 1.16 6.12
CA VAL A 81 13.61 0.42 7.16
C VAL A 81 14.56 -0.27 8.15
N GLU A 82 15.65 -0.86 7.67
CA GLU A 82 16.67 -1.51 8.51
C GLU A 82 17.60 -0.49 9.17
N GLY A 83 17.96 0.58 8.46
CA GLY A 83 18.80 1.67 8.92
C GLY A 83 18.06 2.68 9.80
N ALA A 84 16.72 2.64 9.85
CA ALA A 84 15.94 3.22 10.94
C ALA A 84 16.38 2.49 12.21
N SER A 85 17.56 2.88 12.69
CA SER A 85 18.29 2.29 13.80
C SER A 85 17.31 1.96 14.92
N ARG A 86 17.51 0.83 15.57
CA ARG A 86 16.88 0.46 16.84
C ARG A 86 16.98 1.62 17.83
N LYS A 87 16.16 2.66 17.62
CA LYS A 87 16.00 3.71 18.62
C LYS A 87 15.46 3.00 19.85
N LYS A 88 16.23 3.08 20.95
CA LYS A 88 15.79 2.54 22.24
C LYS A 88 14.44 3.15 22.60
N THR A 89 13.56 2.38 23.21
CA THR A 89 12.29 2.91 23.73
C THR A 89 12.56 3.94 24.81
N PRO A 90 11.64 4.86 25.11
CA PRO A 90 11.73 5.74 26.27
C PRO A 90 11.95 4.94 27.57
N ASN A 91 11.28 3.79 27.73
CA ASN A 91 11.46 2.91 28.87
C ASN A 91 12.85 2.24 28.90
N GLU A 92 13.40 1.81 27.77
CA GLU A 92 14.78 1.31 27.67
C GLU A 92 15.81 2.39 28.02
N ILE A 93 15.57 3.64 27.60
CA ILE A 93 16.44 4.78 27.95
C ILE A 93 16.35 5.06 29.44
N ALA A 94 15.15 5.16 30.00
CA ALA A 94 14.92 5.41 31.42
C ALA A 94 15.56 4.31 32.29
N LEU A 95 15.35 3.04 31.93
CA LEU A 95 15.96 1.90 32.61
C LEU A 95 17.50 1.90 32.47
N THR A 96 18.05 2.25 31.30
CA THR A 96 19.50 2.34 31.12
C THR A 96 20.09 3.43 32.02
N ILE A 97 19.44 4.59 32.14
CA ILE A 97 19.86 5.68 33.03
C ILE A 97 19.77 5.24 34.49
N LEU A 98 18.67 4.60 34.87
CA LEU A 98 18.48 4.07 36.23
C LEU A 98 19.55 3.04 36.61
N LEU A 99 19.81 2.07 35.71
CA LEU A 99 20.85 1.07 35.90
C LEU A 99 22.24 1.69 36.03
N ALA A 100 22.57 2.67 35.18
CA ALA A 100 23.86 3.38 35.27
C ALA A 100 23.98 4.15 36.59
N GLY A 101 22.90 4.83 37.01
CA GLY A 101 22.83 5.54 38.27
C GLY A 101 23.03 4.61 39.47
N PHE A 102 22.29 3.50 39.53
CA PHE A 102 22.45 2.51 40.61
C PHE A 102 23.85 1.88 40.62
N THR A 103 24.36 1.53 39.44
CA THR A 103 25.74 0.97 39.35
C THR A 103 26.73 1.93 39.91
N LEU A 104 26.66 3.24 39.57
CA LEU A 104 27.55 4.25 40.13
C LEU A 104 27.45 4.35 41.65
N VAL A 105 26.23 4.41 42.19
CA VAL A 105 25.99 4.45 43.66
C VAL A 105 26.56 3.20 44.31
N PHE A 106 26.32 2.00 43.75
CA PHE A 106 26.83 0.76 44.34
C PHE A 106 28.33 0.66 44.27
N VAL A 107 28.99 1.14 43.22
CA VAL A 107 30.45 1.25 43.15
C VAL A 107 30.97 2.14 44.26
N ILE A 108 30.38 3.33 44.46
CA ILE A 108 30.80 4.24 45.55
C ILE A 108 30.60 3.59 46.91
N VAL A 109 29.46 2.95 47.15
CA VAL A 109 29.17 2.24 48.41
C VAL A 109 30.20 1.12 48.68
N CYS A 110 30.49 0.28 47.67
CA CYS A 110 31.46 -0.81 47.83
C CYS A 110 32.87 -0.31 48.09
N ILE A 111 33.29 0.79 47.41
CA ILE A 111 34.63 1.39 47.64
C ILE A 111 34.72 2.01 49.04
N THR A 112 33.67 2.72 49.46
CA THR A 112 33.67 3.38 50.78
C THR A 112 33.50 2.40 51.95
N LEU A 113 32.95 1.22 51.69
CA LEU A 113 32.77 0.18 52.69
C LEU A 113 34.12 -0.36 53.23
N ILE A 114 35.19 -0.39 52.39
CA ILE A 114 36.52 -0.84 52.77
C ILE A 114 37.11 0.00 53.90
N PRO A 115 37.34 1.33 53.74
CA PRO A 115 37.88 2.16 54.78
C PRO A 115 36.94 2.25 56.00
N PHE A 116 35.64 2.15 55.81
CA PHE A 116 34.69 2.13 56.92
C PHE A 116 34.82 0.86 57.77
N ALA A 117 34.99 -0.30 57.12
CA ALA A 117 35.25 -1.57 57.83
C ALA A 117 36.56 -1.57 58.54
N ASP A 118 37.63 -1.02 57.93
CA ASP A 118 38.96 -0.88 58.57
C ASP A 118 38.90 0.03 59.80
N TYR A 119 38.15 1.15 59.69
CA TYR A 119 37.93 2.04 60.82
C TYR A 119 37.24 1.33 62.01
N THR A 120 36.18 0.59 61.72
CA THR A 120 35.40 -0.15 62.72
C THR A 120 36.25 -1.27 63.38
N ASN A 121 37.19 -1.83 62.64
CA ASN A 121 38.09 -2.89 63.14
C ASN A 121 39.10 -2.37 64.19
N ILE A 122 39.32 -1.06 64.26
CA ILE A 122 40.17 -0.43 65.30
C ILE A 122 39.54 -0.65 66.68
N ASP A 123 38.24 -0.48 66.83
CA ASP A 123 37.55 -0.60 68.10
C ASP A 123 37.00 -2.02 68.37
N HIS A 124 36.77 -2.80 67.28
CA HIS A 124 36.23 -4.17 67.35
C HIS A 124 37.06 -5.13 66.47
N PRO A 125 38.18 -5.67 67.01
CA PRO A 125 39.06 -6.59 66.28
C PRO A 125 38.29 -7.85 65.79
N GLY A 126 38.34 -8.15 64.47
CA GLY A 126 37.75 -9.33 63.89
C GLY A 126 36.62 -9.02 62.84
N THR A 127 36.34 -7.74 62.54
CA THR A 127 35.35 -7.30 61.55
C THR A 127 35.96 -7.06 60.19
N THR A 128 37.05 -7.76 59.81
CA THR A 128 37.65 -7.60 58.45
C THR A 128 36.77 -8.12 57.37
N ILE A 129 36.45 -7.29 56.37
CA ILE A 129 35.69 -7.67 55.19
C ILE A 129 36.65 -8.09 54.08
N SER A 130 36.52 -9.32 53.59
CA SER A 130 37.37 -9.80 52.50
C SER A 130 36.98 -9.12 51.18
N ILE A 131 37.96 -8.94 50.29
CA ILE A 131 37.72 -8.42 48.92
C ILE A 131 36.71 -9.31 48.20
N ALA A 132 36.72 -10.63 48.42
CA ALA A 132 35.73 -11.53 47.85
C ALA A 132 34.30 -11.23 48.30
N ALA A 133 34.11 -10.84 49.59
CA ALA A 133 32.79 -10.45 50.10
C ALA A 133 32.30 -9.15 49.46
N ILE A 134 33.18 -8.17 49.24
CA ILE A 134 32.85 -6.90 48.57
C ILE A 134 32.50 -7.11 47.11
N LEU A 135 33.27 -7.95 46.40
CA LEU A 135 32.95 -8.32 45.01
C LEU A 135 31.60 -9.06 44.91
N SER A 136 31.33 -9.99 45.83
CA SER A 136 30.06 -10.69 45.89
C SER A 136 28.91 -9.73 46.18
N LEU A 137 29.09 -8.77 47.07
CA LEU A 137 28.12 -7.73 47.38
C LEU A 137 27.86 -6.86 46.13
N PHE A 138 28.91 -6.42 45.45
CA PHE A 138 28.79 -5.62 44.23
C PHE A 138 28.01 -6.35 43.13
N VAL A 139 28.35 -7.62 42.88
CA VAL A 139 27.63 -8.46 41.90
C VAL A 139 26.14 -8.65 42.27
N CYS A 140 25.84 -8.81 43.57
CA CYS A 140 24.46 -8.92 44.05
C CYS A 140 23.66 -7.61 43.92
N LEU A 141 24.34 -6.47 44.07
CA LEU A 141 23.70 -5.16 43.98
C LEU A 141 23.40 -4.73 42.53
N ILE A 142 24.21 -5.17 41.58
CA ILE A 142 23.95 -4.85 40.14
C ILE A 142 22.68 -5.56 39.67
N PRO A 143 21.64 -4.85 39.21
CA PRO A 143 20.39 -5.46 38.79
C PRO A 143 20.50 -6.04 37.37
N THR A 144 21.38 -7.03 37.17
CA THR A 144 21.67 -7.67 35.87
C THR A 144 20.45 -8.36 35.27
N THR A 145 19.53 -8.83 36.14
CA THR A 145 18.30 -9.50 35.73
C THR A 145 17.34 -8.58 34.97
N ILE A 146 17.33 -7.27 35.25
CA ILE A 146 16.43 -6.30 34.59
C ILE A 146 16.79 -6.17 33.11
N GLY A 147 18.10 -6.10 32.78
CA GLY A 147 18.54 -6.01 31.38
C GLY A 147 18.17 -7.24 30.55
N GLY A 148 18.26 -8.44 31.13
CA GLY A 148 17.83 -9.68 30.45
C GLY A 148 16.33 -9.82 30.34
N LEU A 149 15.58 -9.40 31.36
CA LEU A 149 14.10 -9.48 31.37
C LEU A 149 13.47 -8.58 30.33
N LEU A 150 14.04 -7.40 30.08
CA LEU A 150 13.52 -6.44 29.09
C LEU A 150 13.50 -7.04 27.68
N SER A 151 14.59 -7.71 27.28
CA SER A 151 14.65 -8.41 26.00
C SER A 151 13.66 -9.57 25.91
N ALA A 152 13.48 -10.32 26.99
CA ALA A 152 12.52 -11.43 27.07
C ALA A 152 11.06 -10.96 26.96
N ILE A 153 10.72 -9.83 27.58
CA ILE A 153 9.38 -9.21 27.46
C ILE A 153 9.11 -8.78 26.03
N GLY A 154 10.09 -8.16 25.35
CA GLY A 154 9.95 -7.77 23.94
C GLY A 154 9.66 -8.97 23.02
N ILE A 155 10.39 -10.08 23.23
CA ILE A 155 10.17 -11.32 22.45
C ILE A 155 8.78 -11.92 22.73
N ALA A 156 8.39 -11.99 24.00
CA ALA A 156 7.06 -12.49 24.39
C ALA A 156 5.93 -11.62 23.83
N GLY A 157 6.12 -10.31 23.77
CA GLY A 157 5.20 -9.37 23.15
C GLY A 157 5.04 -9.62 21.64
N MET A 158 6.15 -9.83 20.93
CA MET A 158 6.13 -10.17 19.50
C MET A 158 5.41 -11.51 19.24
N ASP A 159 5.67 -12.54 20.06
CA ASP A 159 4.99 -13.83 19.93
C ASP A 159 3.48 -13.70 20.11
N ARG A 160 3.02 -12.90 21.08
CA ARG A 160 1.59 -12.63 21.27
C ARG A 160 0.96 -11.91 20.07
N ALA A 161 1.66 -10.91 19.50
CA ALA A 161 1.19 -10.20 18.32
C ALA A 161 1.12 -11.13 17.11
N LEU A 162 2.12 -12.00 16.91
CA LEU A 162 2.15 -12.99 15.84
C LEU A 162 0.99 -13.99 15.94
N ARG A 163 0.65 -14.46 17.15
CA ARG A 163 -0.52 -15.32 17.39
C ARG A 163 -1.84 -14.64 17.07
N ALA A 164 -1.87 -13.30 17.09
CA ALA A 164 -3.01 -12.48 16.67
C ALA A 164 -2.96 -12.10 15.17
N ASN A 165 -2.10 -12.75 14.38
CA ASN A 165 -1.83 -12.46 12.96
C ASN A 165 -1.30 -11.03 12.71
N VAL A 166 -0.59 -10.44 13.67
CA VAL A 166 0.06 -9.14 13.53
C VAL A 166 1.58 -9.36 13.48
N ILE A 167 2.17 -9.06 12.32
CA ILE A 167 3.63 -9.09 12.14
C ILE A 167 4.20 -7.77 12.64
N THR A 168 5.02 -7.83 13.67
CA THR A 168 5.69 -6.66 14.26
C THR A 168 7.15 -6.62 13.86
N LYS A 169 7.69 -5.43 13.59
CA LYS A 169 9.09 -5.25 13.21
C LYS A 169 10.07 -5.45 14.39
N SER A 170 9.63 -5.18 15.60
CA SER A 170 10.48 -5.27 16.79
C SER A 170 9.63 -5.35 18.06
N GLY A 171 10.21 -5.83 19.17
CA GLY A 171 9.60 -5.76 20.50
C GLY A 171 9.28 -4.33 20.93
N LYS A 172 10.08 -3.35 20.47
CA LYS A 172 9.82 -1.93 20.64
C LYS A 172 8.50 -1.50 19.99
N ALA A 173 8.24 -1.93 18.76
CA ALA A 173 7.00 -1.58 18.06
C ALA A 173 5.76 -2.09 18.81
N VAL A 174 5.86 -3.25 19.46
CA VAL A 174 4.77 -3.78 20.30
C VAL A 174 4.57 -2.92 21.55
N GLU A 175 5.67 -2.53 22.22
CA GLU A 175 5.63 -1.70 23.42
C GLU A 175 5.03 -0.31 23.12
N THR A 176 5.54 0.36 22.09
CA THR A 176 5.08 1.71 21.73
C THR A 176 3.67 1.73 21.12
N ALA A 177 3.21 0.64 20.53
CA ALA A 177 1.87 0.56 19.95
C ALA A 177 0.74 0.76 20.99
N GLY A 178 1.03 0.51 22.28
CA GLY A 178 0.09 0.76 23.39
C GLY A 178 -0.04 2.23 23.78
N ASP A 179 0.93 3.07 23.43
CA ASP A 179 1.05 4.46 23.90
C ASP A 179 0.93 5.48 22.75
N ILE A 180 0.42 5.05 21.59
CA ILE A 180 0.25 5.94 20.45
C ILE A 180 -0.95 6.87 20.63
N ASP A 181 -0.78 8.14 20.25
CA ASP A 181 -1.84 9.14 20.18
C ASP A 181 -2.42 9.24 18.77
N THR A 182 -1.62 8.92 17.76
CA THR A 182 -2.01 9.04 16.35
C THR A 182 -1.58 7.80 15.58
N LEU A 183 -2.51 7.27 14.77
CA LEU A 183 -2.29 6.13 13.88
C LEU A 183 -2.34 6.61 12.43
N LEU A 184 -1.21 6.50 11.72
CA LEU A 184 -1.14 6.76 10.29
C LEU A 184 -1.48 5.48 9.52
N LEU A 185 -2.42 5.58 8.60
CA LEU A 185 -2.95 4.46 7.84
C LEU A 185 -2.78 4.72 6.34
N ASP A 186 -2.18 3.80 5.63
CA ASP A 186 -2.21 3.83 4.17
C ASP A 186 -3.63 3.58 3.67
N LYS A 187 -4.03 4.23 2.57
CA LYS A 187 -5.35 4.05 1.96
C LYS A 187 -5.48 2.66 1.36
N THR A 188 -4.57 2.34 0.44
CA THR A 188 -4.68 1.20 -0.48
C THR A 188 -4.36 -0.12 0.23
N GLY A 189 -5.26 -1.09 0.15
CA GLY A 189 -5.09 -2.39 0.83
C GLY A 189 -5.28 -2.35 2.36
N THR A 190 -5.31 -1.17 2.99
CA THR A 190 -5.53 -0.99 4.44
C THR A 190 -6.94 -0.51 4.74
N ILE A 191 -7.31 0.68 4.29
CA ILE A 191 -8.68 1.24 4.41
C ILE A 191 -9.57 0.69 3.29
N THR A 192 -9.02 0.58 2.07
CA THR A 192 -9.69 0.00 0.91
C THR A 192 -9.21 -1.43 0.64
N ILE A 193 -9.93 -2.15 -0.23
CA ILE A 193 -9.59 -3.53 -0.61
C ILE A 193 -8.31 -3.58 -1.47
N GLY A 194 -7.94 -2.45 -2.10
CA GLY A 194 -6.73 -2.32 -2.91
C GLY A 194 -6.94 -2.44 -4.41
N ASN A 195 -8.08 -2.95 -4.86
CA ASN A 195 -8.47 -2.99 -6.27
C ASN A 195 -9.73 -2.16 -6.49
N ARG A 196 -9.78 -1.44 -7.61
CA ARG A 196 -10.99 -0.75 -8.01
C ARG A 196 -12.03 -1.76 -8.47
N LYS A 197 -13.27 -1.56 -8.05
CA LYS A 197 -14.40 -2.37 -8.49
C LYS A 197 -15.43 -1.53 -9.22
N ALA A 198 -16.09 -2.14 -10.21
CA ALA A 198 -17.25 -1.58 -10.84
C ALA A 198 -18.40 -1.50 -9.82
N THR A 199 -18.95 -0.30 -9.65
CA THR A 199 -20.00 -0.03 -8.66
C THR A 199 -21.31 0.36 -9.30
N LYS A 200 -21.28 0.95 -10.50
CA LYS A 200 -22.48 1.42 -11.17
C LYS A 200 -22.32 1.49 -12.69
N PHE A 201 -23.42 1.23 -13.39
CA PHE A 201 -23.59 1.47 -14.80
C PHE A 201 -24.39 2.78 -15.01
N HIS A 202 -23.84 3.70 -15.82
CA HIS A 202 -24.48 4.95 -16.19
C HIS A 202 -24.77 4.92 -17.69
N THR A 203 -26.00 4.71 -18.05
CA THR A 203 -26.45 4.61 -19.44
C THR A 203 -26.54 5.98 -20.08
N ALA A 204 -26.09 6.12 -21.33
CA ALA A 204 -26.27 7.36 -22.09
C ALA A 204 -27.75 7.61 -22.44
N PRO A 205 -28.18 8.87 -22.59
CA PRO A 205 -29.54 9.18 -22.96
C PRO A 205 -29.99 8.48 -24.26
N GLY A 206 -31.17 7.87 -24.20
CA GLY A 206 -31.76 7.18 -25.36
C GLY A 206 -31.23 5.76 -25.61
N VAL A 207 -30.32 5.25 -24.79
CA VAL A 207 -29.82 3.88 -24.87
C VAL A 207 -30.59 3.00 -23.87
N ASP A 208 -30.94 1.78 -24.29
CA ASP A 208 -31.57 0.80 -23.41
C ASP A 208 -30.56 0.28 -22.42
N GLU A 209 -30.89 0.33 -21.12
CA GLU A 209 -30.00 -0.06 -20.02
C GLU A 209 -29.52 -1.52 -20.13
N ARG A 210 -30.41 -2.41 -20.54
CA ARG A 210 -30.07 -3.82 -20.68
C ARG A 210 -29.06 -4.05 -21.81
N SER A 211 -29.24 -3.38 -22.94
CA SER A 211 -28.32 -3.44 -24.07
C SER A 211 -26.95 -2.84 -23.71
N PHE A 212 -26.92 -1.79 -22.90
CA PHE A 212 -25.69 -1.20 -22.41
C PHE A 212 -24.92 -2.16 -21.47
N VAL A 213 -25.62 -2.76 -20.49
CA VAL A 213 -24.99 -3.73 -19.58
C VAL A 213 -24.47 -4.95 -20.34
N GLU A 214 -25.21 -5.43 -21.35
CA GLU A 214 -24.76 -6.51 -22.22
C GLU A 214 -23.48 -6.16 -22.98
N ALA A 215 -23.38 -4.96 -23.53
CA ALA A 215 -22.17 -4.46 -24.19
C ALA A 215 -20.98 -4.37 -23.19
N CYS A 216 -21.22 -3.90 -21.97
CA CYS A 216 -20.20 -3.86 -20.91
C CYS A 216 -19.65 -5.25 -20.58
N LEU A 217 -20.54 -6.24 -20.47
CA LEU A 217 -20.16 -7.64 -20.19
C LEU A 217 -19.35 -8.22 -21.35
N LEU A 218 -19.83 -8.07 -22.59
CA LEU A 218 -19.15 -8.56 -23.79
C LEU A 218 -17.74 -7.98 -23.92
N ALA A 219 -17.58 -6.66 -23.70
CA ALA A 219 -16.29 -5.98 -23.75
C ALA A 219 -15.33 -6.39 -22.61
N SER A 220 -15.85 -7.00 -21.55
CA SER A 220 -15.06 -7.38 -20.35
C SER A 220 -14.80 -8.88 -20.25
N LEU A 221 -15.34 -9.71 -21.14
CA LEU A 221 -15.16 -11.17 -21.08
C LEU A 221 -13.70 -11.63 -21.23
N SER A 222 -12.91 -10.92 -22.01
CA SER A 222 -11.49 -11.22 -22.22
C SER A 222 -10.56 -10.40 -21.35
N ASP A 223 -11.10 -9.57 -20.47
CA ASP A 223 -10.36 -8.69 -19.59
C ASP A 223 -10.08 -9.41 -18.25
N GLU A 224 -8.88 -9.94 -18.12
CA GLU A 224 -8.46 -10.68 -16.92
C GLU A 224 -8.09 -9.79 -15.74
N THR A 225 -8.11 -8.46 -15.92
CA THR A 225 -7.83 -7.50 -14.85
C THR A 225 -8.87 -7.60 -13.73
N PRO A 226 -8.54 -7.18 -12.50
CA PRO A 226 -9.51 -7.11 -11.40
C PRO A 226 -10.72 -6.24 -11.76
N GLU A 227 -10.50 -5.15 -12.49
CA GLU A 227 -11.53 -4.24 -12.99
C GLU A 227 -12.47 -4.95 -13.96
N GLY A 228 -11.94 -5.67 -14.97
CA GLY A 228 -12.71 -6.44 -15.92
C GLY A 228 -13.58 -7.49 -15.25
N LYS A 229 -13.01 -8.24 -14.31
CA LYS A 229 -13.75 -9.23 -13.52
C LYS A 229 -14.87 -8.59 -12.68
N SER A 230 -14.61 -7.42 -12.09
CA SER A 230 -15.62 -6.71 -11.30
C SER A 230 -16.79 -6.19 -12.13
N ILE A 231 -16.56 -5.82 -13.39
CA ILE A 231 -17.64 -5.42 -14.33
C ILE A 231 -18.55 -6.61 -14.62
N VAL A 232 -17.96 -7.80 -14.84
CA VAL A 232 -18.71 -9.04 -15.05
C VAL A 232 -19.53 -9.42 -13.80
N GLU A 233 -18.97 -9.23 -12.60
CA GLU A 233 -19.65 -9.48 -11.32
C GLU A 233 -20.86 -8.53 -11.18
N LEU A 234 -20.66 -7.23 -11.37
CA LEU A 234 -21.72 -6.21 -11.32
C LEU A 234 -22.85 -6.48 -12.30
N GLY A 235 -22.52 -6.89 -13.54
CA GLY A 235 -23.53 -7.25 -14.53
C GLY A 235 -24.35 -8.49 -14.15
N ARG A 236 -23.75 -9.47 -13.48
CA ARG A 236 -24.47 -10.62 -12.91
C ARG A 236 -25.40 -10.22 -11.78
N GLU A 237 -24.97 -9.34 -10.90
CA GLU A 237 -25.80 -8.80 -9.82
C GLU A 237 -26.99 -7.99 -10.37
N SER A 238 -26.82 -7.33 -11.52
CA SER A 238 -27.90 -6.64 -12.25
C SER A 238 -28.87 -7.60 -12.97
N GLY A 239 -28.74 -8.92 -12.76
CA GLY A 239 -29.63 -9.92 -13.30
C GLY A 239 -29.31 -10.41 -14.72
N MET A 240 -28.17 -9.99 -15.30
CA MET A 240 -27.73 -10.50 -16.61
C MET A 240 -27.19 -11.92 -16.49
N ARG A 241 -27.70 -12.82 -17.36
CA ARG A 241 -27.21 -14.19 -17.43
C ARG A 241 -26.20 -14.34 -18.56
N MET A 242 -24.98 -14.79 -18.24
CA MET A 242 -23.90 -15.04 -19.20
C MET A 242 -24.30 -16.01 -20.35
N ARG A 243 -25.27 -16.92 -20.11
CA ARG A 243 -25.76 -17.85 -21.11
C ARG A 243 -26.48 -17.20 -22.32
N ASN A 244 -26.88 -15.95 -22.17
CA ASN A 244 -27.57 -15.21 -23.20
C ASN A 244 -26.61 -14.41 -24.10
N LEU A 245 -25.30 -14.37 -23.76
CA LEU A 245 -24.30 -13.65 -24.53
C LEU A 245 -23.84 -14.51 -25.73
N ASN A 246 -24.11 -14.05 -26.93
CA ASN A 246 -23.67 -14.73 -28.14
C ASN A 246 -22.23 -14.30 -28.51
N THR A 247 -21.28 -15.17 -28.21
CA THR A 247 -19.83 -14.96 -28.48
C THR A 247 -19.30 -15.85 -29.61
N THR A 248 -20.20 -16.57 -30.31
CA THR A 248 -19.80 -17.46 -31.40
C THR A 248 -19.17 -16.66 -32.53
N GLY A 249 -17.90 -16.94 -32.86
CA GLY A 249 -17.15 -16.21 -33.90
C GLY A 249 -16.73 -14.77 -33.52
N ALA A 250 -16.88 -14.39 -32.27
CA ALA A 250 -16.43 -13.09 -31.79
C ALA A 250 -14.90 -12.99 -31.72
N ARG A 251 -14.35 -11.86 -32.16
CA ARG A 251 -12.93 -11.52 -32.00
C ARG A 251 -12.73 -10.63 -30.80
N MET A 252 -12.08 -11.16 -29.77
CA MET A 252 -11.76 -10.40 -28.58
C MET A 252 -10.57 -9.47 -28.82
N ILE A 253 -10.69 -8.21 -28.34
CA ILE A 253 -9.63 -7.20 -28.37
C ILE A 253 -9.17 -6.99 -26.94
N LYS A 254 -7.94 -7.44 -26.66
CA LYS A 254 -7.32 -7.27 -25.35
C LYS A 254 -6.97 -5.80 -25.12
N PHE A 255 -6.93 -5.40 -23.86
CA PHE A 255 -6.44 -4.08 -23.49
C PHE A 255 -4.95 -3.96 -23.85
N THR A 256 -4.59 -2.84 -24.49
CA THR A 256 -3.20 -2.45 -24.70
C THR A 256 -2.97 -1.06 -24.13
N ALA A 257 -1.77 -0.79 -23.65
CA ALA A 257 -1.39 0.52 -23.11
C ALA A 257 -1.42 1.61 -24.19
N GLU A 258 -1.16 1.26 -25.46
CA GLU A 258 -1.21 2.14 -26.61
C GLU A 258 -2.64 2.60 -26.92
N THR A 259 -3.55 1.65 -27.05
CA THR A 259 -4.96 1.94 -27.40
C THR A 259 -5.77 2.41 -26.21
N LYS A 260 -5.37 2.06 -24.98
CA LYS A 260 -6.10 2.31 -23.71
C LYS A 260 -7.56 1.86 -23.76
N CYS A 261 -7.84 0.84 -24.56
CA CYS A 261 -9.17 0.27 -24.68
C CYS A 261 -9.11 -1.25 -24.91
N SER A 262 -10.16 -1.92 -24.51
CA SER A 262 -10.44 -3.34 -24.80
C SER A 262 -11.82 -3.46 -25.44
N GLY A 263 -12.17 -4.64 -25.93
CA GLY A 263 -13.49 -4.81 -26.53
C GLY A 263 -13.67 -6.11 -27.27
N VAL A 264 -14.68 -6.14 -28.12
CA VAL A 264 -15.03 -7.31 -28.93
C VAL A 264 -15.61 -6.88 -30.26
N ASP A 265 -15.27 -7.60 -31.32
CA ASP A 265 -15.95 -7.53 -32.62
C ASP A 265 -16.79 -8.80 -32.75
N LEU A 266 -18.11 -8.63 -32.83
CA LEU A 266 -19.04 -9.73 -32.97
C LEU A 266 -19.14 -10.19 -34.42
N SER A 267 -19.63 -11.40 -34.62
CA SER A 267 -19.78 -12.00 -35.96
C SER A 267 -20.80 -11.29 -36.85
N ASP A 268 -21.70 -10.50 -36.30
CA ASP A 268 -22.69 -9.65 -37.03
C ASP A 268 -22.11 -8.31 -37.48
N GLY A 269 -20.83 -8.05 -37.19
CA GLY A 269 -20.16 -6.78 -37.52
C GLY A 269 -20.25 -5.73 -36.41
N THR A 270 -20.93 -6.01 -35.30
CA THR A 270 -20.99 -5.08 -34.16
C THR A 270 -19.66 -4.95 -33.48
N GLN A 271 -19.18 -3.74 -33.28
CA GLN A 271 -17.91 -3.41 -32.60
C GLN A 271 -18.20 -2.77 -31.26
N ILE A 272 -17.74 -3.39 -30.20
CA ILE A 272 -17.86 -2.87 -28.82
C ILE A 272 -16.46 -2.51 -28.32
N ARG A 273 -16.31 -1.31 -27.76
CA ARG A 273 -15.06 -0.83 -27.17
C ARG A 273 -15.32 -0.25 -25.79
N LYS A 274 -14.45 -0.57 -24.86
CA LYS A 274 -14.45 -0.09 -23.47
C LYS A 274 -13.06 0.47 -23.15
N GLY A 275 -12.97 1.65 -22.55
CA GLY A 275 -11.68 2.22 -22.23
C GLY A 275 -11.72 3.59 -21.58
N ALA A 276 -10.56 4.20 -21.44
CA ALA A 276 -10.41 5.55 -20.93
C ALA A 276 -11.13 6.58 -21.80
N PHE A 277 -11.62 7.65 -21.18
CA PHE A 277 -12.35 8.72 -21.87
C PHE A 277 -11.67 9.21 -23.13
N ASP A 278 -10.38 9.56 -23.05
CA ASP A 278 -9.62 10.10 -24.19
C ASP A 278 -9.47 9.09 -25.34
N ALA A 279 -9.40 7.80 -25.02
CA ALA A 279 -9.28 6.74 -26.03
C ALA A 279 -10.59 6.55 -26.78
N ILE A 280 -11.70 6.44 -26.06
CA ILE A 280 -13.02 6.26 -26.67
C ILE A 280 -13.46 7.53 -27.42
N ARG A 281 -13.18 8.71 -26.86
CA ARG A 281 -13.44 9.99 -27.55
C ARG A 281 -12.76 10.04 -28.91
N ARG A 282 -11.49 9.67 -28.99
CA ARG A 282 -10.78 9.59 -30.29
C ARG A 282 -11.43 8.62 -31.28
N ILE A 283 -11.94 7.50 -30.82
CA ILE A 283 -12.64 6.51 -31.66
C ILE A 283 -13.95 7.11 -32.21
N VAL A 284 -14.73 7.75 -31.36
CA VAL A 284 -16.03 8.37 -31.71
C VAL A 284 -15.84 9.54 -32.68
N GLU A 285 -14.91 10.46 -32.37
CA GLU A 285 -14.64 11.64 -33.19
C GLU A 285 -14.05 11.28 -34.59
N LYS A 286 -13.14 10.27 -34.64
CA LYS A 286 -12.62 9.76 -35.93
C LYS A 286 -13.71 9.20 -36.85
N ALA A 287 -14.79 8.69 -36.29
CA ALA A 287 -15.97 8.22 -37.03
C ALA A 287 -16.92 9.35 -37.43
N GLY A 288 -16.63 10.60 -37.06
CA GLY A 288 -17.48 11.75 -37.34
C GLY A 288 -18.65 11.89 -36.36
N ASN A 289 -18.69 11.13 -35.29
CA ASN A 289 -19.75 11.19 -34.29
C ASN A 289 -19.41 12.24 -33.21
N THR A 290 -20.46 12.80 -32.59
CA THR A 290 -20.30 13.77 -31.49
C THR A 290 -20.36 13.05 -30.15
N PHE A 291 -19.50 13.43 -29.20
CA PHE A 291 -19.55 12.90 -27.85
C PHE A 291 -20.69 13.60 -27.06
N PRO A 292 -21.62 12.85 -26.42
CA PRO A 292 -22.74 13.44 -25.69
C PRO A 292 -22.30 14.23 -24.46
N LYS A 293 -22.82 15.46 -24.30
CA LYS A 293 -22.49 16.33 -23.15
C LYS A 293 -22.89 15.73 -21.80
N GLU A 294 -24.03 15.10 -21.74
CA GLU A 294 -24.54 14.45 -20.52
C GLU A 294 -23.62 13.33 -20.05
N VAL A 295 -22.94 12.66 -20.98
CA VAL A 295 -21.93 11.64 -20.65
C VAL A 295 -20.65 12.29 -20.14
N GLU A 296 -20.23 13.43 -20.73
CA GLU A 296 -19.07 14.21 -20.22
C GLU A 296 -19.31 14.72 -18.79
N GLU A 297 -20.50 15.22 -18.50
CA GLU A 297 -20.89 15.64 -17.14
C GLU A 297 -20.86 14.47 -16.15
N THR A 298 -21.35 13.29 -16.58
CA THR A 298 -21.28 12.07 -15.76
C THR A 298 -19.84 11.66 -15.49
N ILE A 299 -18.97 11.72 -16.50
CA ILE A 299 -17.53 11.43 -16.36
C ILE A 299 -16.87 12.40 -15.35
N ALA A 300 -17.17 13.70 -15.48
CA ALA A 300 -16.66 14.72 -14.58
C ALA A 300 -17.14 14.50 -13.13
N ALA A 301 -18.41 14.14 -12.95
CA ALA A 301 -18.97 13.84 -11.63
C ALA A 301 -18.32 12.59 -11.00
N ILE A 302 -18.14 11.50 -11.75
CA ILE A 302 -17.47 10.28 -11.29
C ILE A 302 -16.03 10.61 -10.88
N SER A 303 -15.28 11.33 -11.72
CA SER A 303 -13.89 11.71 -11.42
C SER A 303 -13.79 12.65 -10.20
N GLY A 304 -14.72 13.59 -10.07
CA GLY A 304 -14.81 14.50 -8.92
C GLY A 304 -15.08 13.79 -7.60
N ASN A 305 -15.77 12.65 -7.65
CA ASN A 305 -16.03 11.79 -6.49
C ASN A 305 -14.97 10.70 -6.29
N GLY A 306 -13.79 10.84 -6.90
CA GLY A 306 -12.69 9.89 -6.75
C GLY A 306 -12.87 8.55 -7.46
N GLY A 307 -13.88 8.41 -8.28
CA GLY A 307 -14.11 7.25 -9.14
C GLY A 307 -13.30 7.31 -10.43
N THR A 308 -13.16 6.18 -11.09
CA THR A 308 -12.58 6.07 -12.44
C THR A 308 -13.68 5.74 -13.44
N PRO A 309 -13.97 6.63 -14.41
CA PRO A 309 -14.93 6.36 -15.45
C PRO A 309 -14.30 5.51 -16.57
N LEU A 310 -14.93 4.42 -16.94
CA LEU A 310 -14.66 3.69 -18.18
C LEU A 310 -15.81 3.89 -19.16
N VAL A 311 -15.49 4.47 -20.28
CA VAL A 311 -16.50 4.76 -21.33
C VAL A 311 -16.69 3.54 -22.22
N VAL A 312 -17.92 3.26 -22.60
CA VAL A 312 -18.28 2.18 -23.54
C VAL A 312 -18.95 2.77 -24.77
N CYS A 313 -18.52 2.31 -25.94
CA CYS A 313 -19.16 2.63 -27.21
C CYS A 313 -19.44 1.35 -28.00
N VAL A 314 -20.55 1.40 -28.75
CA VAL A 314 -20.99 0.36 -29.70
C VAL A 314 -21.07 1.00 -31.08
N ASN A 315 -20.41 0.41 -32.08
CA ASN A 315 -20.34 0.95 -33.44
C ASN A 315 -19.99 2.45 -33.47
N GLN A 316 -18.94 2.84 -32.69
CA GLN A 316 -18.44 4.21 -32.54
C GLN A 316 -19.48 5.22 -31.98
N GLN A 317 -20.57 4.76 -31.38
CA GLN A 317 -21.52 5.59 -30.63
C GLN A 317 -21.40 5.31 -29.14
N VAL A 318 -21.31 6.37 -28.32
CA VAL A 318 -21.22 6.24 -26.87
C VAL A 318 -22.53 5.70 -26.32
N THR A 319 -22.46 4.60 -25.57
CA THR A 319 -23.61 3.95 -24.94
C THR A 319 -23.72 4.19 -23.45
N GLY A 320 -22.60 4.57 -22.79
CA GLY A 320 -22.61 4.88 -21.37
C GLY A 320 -21.23 4.82 -20.73
N VAL A 321 -21.22 4.87 -19.40
CA VAL A 321 -20.02 4.89 -18.56
C VAL A 321 -20.15 3.86 -17.45
N ILE A 322 -19.08 3.11 -17.20
CA ILE A 322 -18.92 2.24 -16.04
C ILE A 322 -18.17 3.02 -14.98
N GLU A 323 -18.70 3.09 -13.78
CA GLU A 323 -18.06 3.72 -12.63
C GLU A 323 -17.26 2.69 -11.86
N LEU A 324 -15.95 2.91 -11.75
CA LEU A 324 -15.07 2.12 -10.88
C LEU A 324 -14.74 2.94 -9.64
N GLN A 325 -14.81 2.32 -8.48
CA GLN A 325 -14.43 2.95 -7.20
C GLN A 325 -13.52 2.06 -6.37
N ASP A 326 -12.71 2.70 -5.52
CA ASP A 326 -12.03 2.02 -4.43
C ASP A 326 -13.07 1.59 -3.38
N ILE A 327 -13.11 0.31 -3.08
CA ILE A 327 -14.06 -0.24 -2.11
C ILE A 327 -13.47 -0.17 -0.71
N ILE A 328 -14.14 0.57 0.16
CA ILE A 328 -13.80 0.64 1.58
C ILE A 328 -14.11 -0.70 2.23
N LYS A 329 -13.18 -1.20 3.04
CA LYS A 329 -13.35 -2.48 3.76
C LYS A 329 -14.57 -2.41 4.68
N PRO A 330 -15.43 -3.45 4.69
CA PRO A 330 -16.58 -3.48 5.58
C PRO A 330 -16.14 -3.46 7.05
N GLY A 331 -16.88 -2.72 7.88
CA GLY A 331 -16.61 -2.60 9.32
C GLY A 331 -15.43 -1.70 9.70
N ILE A 332 -14.82 -0.98 8.73
CA ILE A 332 -13.67 -0.09 9.02
C ILE A 332 -14.08 1.11 9.86
N GLN A 333 -15.27 1.67 9.64
CA GLN A 333 -15.80 2.79 10.40
C GLN A 333 -15.92 2.46 11.89
N GLU A 334 -16.50 1.29 12.21
CA GLU A 334 -16.63 0.83 13.60
C GLU A 334 -15.27 0.65 14.28
N ARG A 335 -14.26 0.23 13.52
CA ARG A 335 -12.88 0.10 14.02
C ARG A 335 -12.28 1.46 14.35
N PHE A 336 -12.48 2.46 13.49
CA PHE A 336 -12.02 3.83 13.74
C PHE A 336 -12.76 4.47 14.92
N GLU A 337 -14.05 4.23 15.07
CA GLU A 337 -14.79 4.66 16.26
C GLU A 337 -14.26 4.04 17.57
N ARG A 338 -13.85 2.77 17.53
CA ARG A 338 -13.22 2.11 18.68
C ARG A 338 -11.88 2.73 19.02
N LEU A 339 -11.03 2.98 18.02
CA LEU A 339 -9.73 3.66 18.20
C LEU A 339 -9.92 5.07 18.78
N ARG A 340 -10.88 5.82 18.27
CA ARG A 340 -11.24 7.16 18.79
C ARG A 340 -11.71 7.12 20.26
N LYS A 341 -12.48 6.11 20.64
CA LYS A 341 -12.86 5.89 22.06
C LYS A 341 -11.68 5.54 22.95
N MET A 342 -10.61 5.00 22.38
CA MET A 342 -9.36 4.73 23.09
C MET A 342 -8.42 5.95 23.12
N GLY A 343 -8.81 7.08 22.53
CA GLY A 343 -8.02 8.31 22.46
C GLY A 343 -7.04 8.36 21.28
N VAL A 344 -7.10 7.39 20.37
CA VAL A 344 -6.19 7.33 19.20
C VAL A 344 -6.82 8.08 18.02
N LYS A 345 -6.14 9.09 17.51
CA LYS A 345 -6.48 9.81 16.27
C LYS A 345 -6.08 8.97 15.05
N THR A 346 -6.96 8.87 14.07
CA THR A 346 -6.68 8.13 12.82
C THR A 346 -6.45 9.11 11.67
N VAL A 347 -5.34 8.95 10.94
CA VAL A 347 -4.97 9.79 9.80
C VAL A 347 -4.71 8.90 8.59
N MET A 348 -5.45 9.13 7.51
CA MET A 348 -5.22 8.45 6.23
C MET A 348 -4.11 9.13 5.44
N VAL A 349 -3.17 8.37 4.91
CA VAL A 349 -2.10 8.87 4.04
C VAL A 349 -2.25 8.24 2.66
N THR A 350 -2.27 9.06 1.61
CA THR A 350 -2.46 8.60 0.21
C THR A 350 -1.73 9.49 -0.79
N GLY A 351 -1.34 8.94 -1.92
CA GLY A 351 -0.85 9.71 -3.07
C GLY A 351 -1.96 10.32 -3.94
N ASP A 352 -3.22 10.03 -3.67
CA ASP A 352 -4.36 10.61 -4.38
C ASP A 352 -4.41 12.14 -4.25
N ASN A 353 -5.10 12.78 -5.18
CA ASN A 353 -5.39 14.21 -5.10
C ASN A 353 -6.30 14.52 -3.89
N PRO A 354 -6.30 15.78 -3.40
CA PRO A 354 -7.03 16.17 -2.19
C PRO A 354 -8.54 15.90 -2.23
N LEU A 355 -9.19 15.99 -3.40
CA LEU A 355 -10.63 15.76 -3.54
C LEU A 355 -10.97 14.28 -3.33
N THR A 356 -10.23 13.39 -3.98
CA THR A 356 -10.38 11.93 -3.83
C THR A 356 -10.06 11.49 -2.40
N ALA A 357 -8.97 12.01 -1.83
CA ALA A 357 -8.56 11.71 -0.47
C ALA A 357 -9.63 12.13 0.54
N LYS A 358 -10.18 13.33 0.41
CA LYS A 358 -11.27 13.85 1.24
C LYS A 358 -12.50 12.97 1.18
N TYR A 359 -12.95 12.61 -0.03
CA TYR A 359 -14.13 11.76 -0.22
C TYR A 359 -13.97 10.40 0.48
N ILE A 360 -12.81 9.76 0.32
CA ILE A 360 -12.54 8.46 0.94
C ILE A 360 -12.41 8.59 2.45
N ALA A 361 -11.74 9.64 2.94
CA ALA A 361 -11.58 9.91 4.37
C ALA A 361 -12.93 10.09 5.08
N GLU A 362 -13.82 10.91 4.52
CA GLU A 362 -15.17 11.14 5.04
C GLU A 362 -15.98 9.84 5.04
N LYS A 363 -15.93 9.08 3.94
CA LYS A 363 -16.65 7.81 3.79
C LYS A 363 -16.10 6.71 4.70
N ALA A 364 -14.80 6.67 4.96
CA ALA A 364 -14.15 5.72 5.86
C ALA A 364 -14.30 6.12 7.34
N GLY A 365 -14.54 7.40 7.62
CA GLY A 365 -14.70 7.91 8.98
C GLY A 365 -13.39 8.10 9.73
N VAL A 366 -12.26 8.37 9.02
CA VAL A 366 -10.99 8.78 9.64
C VAL A 366 -11.06 10.22 10.13
N ASP A 367 -10.20 10.57 11.08
CA ASP A 367 -10.23 11.90 11.71
C ASP A 367 -9.55 12.96 10.86
N ASP A 368 -8.56 12.54 10.01
CA ASP A 368 -7.80 13.46 9.16
C ASP A 368 -7.20 12.72 7.97
N PHE A 369 -6.67 13.43 6.98
CA PHE A 369 -6.00 12.82 5.85
C PHE A 369 -4.85 13.68 5.31
N ILE A 370 -3.87 13.02 4.69
CA ILE A 370 -2.73 13.61 3.99
C ILE A 370 -2.81 13.11 2.55
N ALA A 371 -2.98 14.03 1.62
CA ALA A 371 -3.08 13.77 0.18
C ALA A 371 -1.74 14.05 -0.52
N GLU A 372 -1.58 13.55 -1.76
CA GLU A 372 -0.40 13.77 -2.61
C GLU A 372 0.93 13.36 -1.96
N ALA A 373 0.87 12.45 -0.95
CA ALA A 373 2.03 11.98 -0.21
C ALA A 373 2.87 11.02 -1.06
N LYS A 374 4.12 11.38 -1.31
CA LYS A 374 5.11 10.47 -1.91
C LYS A 374 5.58 9.44 -0.88
N PRO A 375 6.19 8.33 -1.32
CA PRO A 375 6.71 7.31 -0.39
C PRO A 375 7.71 7.88 0.63
N GLU A 376 8.56 8.83 0.21
CA GLU A 376 9.52 9.52 1.09
C GLU A 376 8.80 10.37 2.13
N ASP A 377 7.77 11.12 1.71
CA ASP A 377 7.00 12.00 2.59
C ASP A 377 6.28 11.20 3.69
N LYS A 378 5.80 9.98 3.35
CA LYS A 378 5.15 9.08 4.33
C LYS A 378 6.06 8.74 5.52
N MET A 379 7.38 8.70 5.31
CA MET A 379 8.35 8.46 6.38
C MET A 379 8.64 9.71 7.22
N GLU A 380 8.53 10.89 6.64
CA GLU A 380 8.76 12.16 7.34
C GLU A 380 7.65 12.47 8.36
N TYR A 381 6.45 11.95 8.12
CA TYR A 381 5.31 12.09 9.04
C TYR A 381 5.38 11.18 10.27
N ILE A 382 6.28 10.19 10.30
CA ILE A 382 6.49 9.26 11.41
C ILE A 382 7.64 9.75 12.31
#